data_5ec7ece1bec8d8a8d8d1bcea34c1850c
#
_entry.id   5ec7ece1bec8d8a8d8d1bcea34c1850c
#
_cell.length_a   1.000
_cell.length_b   1.000
_cell.length_c   1.000
_cell.angle_alpha   90.00
_cell.angle_beta   90.00
_cell.angle_gamma   90.00
#
_symmetry.space_group_name_H-M   'P 1'
#
loop_
_entity.id
_entity.type
_entity.pdbx_description
1 polymer ?
#
loop_
_entity_poly.entity_id
_entity_poly.type
_entity_poly.pdbx_seq_one_letter_code
_entity_poly.pdbx_strand_id
1 'polypeptide(L)'
;DAKNQAEFLEKLEQAVQLPVEVCPGELEARLSYIGATGKEPSGLIDIGGGSTEIAIGKGMNVREAVSLQLGAVRLFRCLTISDEATAEKALEEAKKIIRPVTARFQAQEKLQWVGVGGTFTLAAALAQQIPWNEKEKIHQYRLAQEKVRAILTFLAPMTVEERLALPSMQPNRADIAAHGMAILLACMEELDIGVITVSEYGNLEGYLKVKYLN
;
A
#
# COMPACT_ATOMS: atom_id res chain seq x y z
N ASP A 1 14.96 0.57 -10.07
CA ASP A 1 15.88 -0.20 -9.21
C ASP A 1 16.37 -1.52 -9.83
N ALA A 2 15.71 -2.04 -10.88
CA ALA A 2 16.09 -3.30 -11.52
C ALA A 2 17.37 -3.13 -12.34
N LYS A 3 18.36 -4.04 -12.15
CA LYS A 3 19.64 -4.00 -12.88
C LYS A 3 19.48 -4.17 -14.39
N ASN A 4 18.38 -4.82 -14.82
CA ASN A 4 18.04 -5.07 -16.22
C ASN A 4 16.92 -4.16 -16.76
N GLN A 5 16.74 -2.99 -16.15
CA GLN A 5 15.64 -2.05 -16.51
C GLN A 5 15.64 -1.71 -18.01
N ALA A 6 16.80 -1.37 -18.60
CA ALA A 6 16.88 -0.99 -20.00
C ALA A 6 16.45 -2.13 -20.93
N GLU A 7 16.96 -3.35 -20.69
CA GLU A 7 16.59 -4.53 -21.48
C GLU A 7 15.09 -4.86 -21.35
N PHE A 8 14.54 -4.71 -20.14
CA PHE A 8 13.11 -4.95 -19.91
C PHE A 8 12.23 -3.95 -20.67
N LEU A 9 12.59 -2.65 -20.62
CA LEU A 9 11.84 -1.59 -21.31
C LEU A 9 11.87 -1.80 -22.82
N GLU A 10 13.02 -2.12 -23.39
CA GLU A 10 13.13 -2.40 -24.83
C GLU A 10 12.23 -3.57 -25.25
N LYS A 11 12.26 -4.69 -24.52
CA LYS A 11 11.40 -5.85 -24.77
C LYS A 11 9.92 -5.52 -24.62
N LEU A 12 9.57 -4.70 -23.64
CA LEU A 12 8.19 -4.30 -23.41
C LEU A 12 7.69 -3.39 -24.53
N GLU A 13 8.46 -2.38 -24.95
CA GLU A 13 8.11 -1.50 -26.08
C GLU A 13 7.92 -2.29 -27.39
N GLN A 14 8.82 -3.26 -27.65
CA GLN A 14 8.68 -4.16 -28.79
C GLN A 14 7.40 -5.01 -28.72
N ALA A 15 7.03 -5.50 -27.53
CA ALA A 15 5.86 -6.35 -27.34
C ALA A 15 4.54 -5.57 -27.45
N VAL A 16 4.46 -4.36 -26.88
CA VAL A 16 3.22 -3.56 -26.85
C VAL A 16 3.10 -2.60 -28.03
N GLN A 17 4.18 -2.36 -28.78
CA GLN A 17 4.26 -1.42 -29.91
C GLN A 17 3.87 0.01 -29.52
N LEU A 18 4.17 0.41 -28.28
CA LEU A 18 3.90 1.72 -27.71
C LEU A 18 5.13 2.21 -26.94
N PRO A 19 5.38 3.53 -26.88
CA PRO A 19 6.42 4.06 -26.00
C PRO A 19 6.12 3.72 -24.54
N VAL A 20 7.15 3.31 -23.79
CA VAL A 20 7.06 2.96 -22.39
C VAL A 20 7.93 3.89 -21.57
N GLU A 21 7.33 4.59 -20.61
CA GLU A 21 8.02 5.47 -19.71
C GLU A 21 8.00 4.91 -18.27
N VAL A 22 9.10 5.10 -17.55
CA VAL A 22 9.16 4.76 -16.13
C VAL A 22 8.57 5.91 -15.32
N CYS A 23 7.51 5.63 -14.58
CA CYS A 23 6.93 6.58 -13.65
C CYS A 23 7.84 6.74 -12.41
N PRO A 24 8.36 7.94 -12.11
CA PRO A 24 9.06 8.18 -10.86
C PRO A 24 8.14 7.97 -9.65
N GLY A 25 8.67 7.42 -8.55
CA GLY A 25 7.85 7.08 -7.37
C GLY A 25 7.08 8.26 -6.77
N GLU A 26 7.63 9.47 -6.79
CA GLU A 26 6.88 10.67 -6.35
C GLU A 26 5.70 10.99 -7.27
N LEU A 27 5.85 10.79 -8.59
CA LEU A 27 4.76 10.94 -9.53
C LEU A 27 3.70 9.84 -9.33
N GLU A 28 4.13 8.60 -9.08
CA GLU A 28 3.23 7.49 -8.72
C GLU A 28 2.40 7.83 -7.47
N ALA A 29 3.04 8.34 -6.40
CA ALA A 29 2.36 8.81 -5.19
C ALA A 29 1.29 9.87 -5.49
N ARG A 30 1.62 10.86 -6.34
CA ARG A 30 0.69 11.92 -6.75
C ARG A 30 -0.48 11.38 -7.56
N LEU A 31 -0.22 10.49 -8.50
CA LEU A 31 -1.26 9.87 -9.31
C LEU A 31 -2.18 8.98 -8.46
N SER A 32 -1.62 8.13 -7.59
CA SER A 32 -2.40 7.31 -6.66
C SER A 32 -3.30 8.18 -5.76
N TYR A 33 -2.76 9.31 -5.25
CA TYR A 33 -3.54 10.28 -4.47
C TYR A 33 -4.74 10.83 -5.27
N ILE A 34 -4.50 11.35 -6.47
CA ILE A 34 -5.55 11.93 -7.32
C ILE A 34 -6.59 10.87 -7.72
N GLY A 35 -6.14 9.63 -7.95
CA GLY A 35 -7.01 8.51 -8.32
C GLY A 35 -7.97 8.10 -7.20
N ALA A 36 -7.45 7.99 -5.98
CA ALA A 36 -8.14 7.38 -4.85
C ALA A 36 -8.90 8.37 -3.96
N THR A 37 -8.50 9.65 -3.94
CA THR A 37 -9.09 10.65 -3.04
C THR A 37 -10.14 11.53 -3.71
N GLY A 38 -10.95 12.18 -2.88
CA GLY A 38 -11.99 13.12 -3.29
C GLY A 38 -11.57 14.60 -3.18
N LYS A 39 -12.56 15.48 -2.99
CA LYS A 39 -12.36 16.94 -2.88
C LYS A 39 -11.88 17.39 -1.49
N GLU A 40 -12.08 16.55 -0.47
CA GLU A 40 -11.77 16.88 0.93
C GLU A 40 -10.27 16.73 1.21
N PRO A 41 -9.75 17.39 2.26
CA PRO A 41 -8.38 17.17 2.74
C PRO A 41 -8.14 15.69 3.04
N SER A 42 -7.17 15.11 2.36
CA SER A 42 -6.94 13.66 2.41
C SER A 42 -5.46 13.32 2.54
N GLY A 43 -5.20 12.14 3.10
CA GLY A 43 -3.94 11.43 3.01
C GLY A 43 -4.09 10.15 2.21
N LEU A 44 -3.04 9.74 1.55
CA LEU A 44 -2.94 8.48 0.84
C LEU A 44 -1.77 7.67 1.36
N ILE A 45 -1.95 6.35 1.41
CA ILE A 45 -0.88 5.36 1.54
C ILE A 45 -1.10 4.31 0.45
N ASP A 46 -0.05 4.05 -0.35
CA ASP A 46 -0.02 2.97 -1.34
C ASP A 46 1.12 2.01 -0.99
N ILE A 47 0.81 0.74 -0.71
CA ILE A 47 1.81 -0.27 -0.33
C ILE A 47 1.96 -1.27 -1.46
N GLY A 48 3.04 -1.10 -2.22
CA GLY A 48 3.44 -1.99 -3.28
C GLY A 48 4.38 -3.12 -2.84
N GLY A 49 4.91 -3.84 -3.81
CA GLY A 49 5.91 -4.88 -3.55
C GLY A 49 7.30 -4.33 -3.23
N GLY A 50 7.69 -3.24 -3.89
CA GLY A 50 9.03 -2.63 -3.79
C GLY A 50 9.10 -1.33 -3.01
N SER A 51 8.01 -0.58 -2.98
CA SER A 51 7.92 0.76 -2.39
C SER A 51 6.63 0.96 -1.62
N THR A 52 6.58 2.05 -0.86
CA THR A 52 5.39 2.58 -0.20
C THR A 52 5.33 4.07 -0.48
N GLU A 53 4.26 4.50 -1.08
CA GLU A 53 3.98 5.89 -1.39
C GLU A 53 3.08 6.49 -0.30
N ILE A 54 3.42 7.73 0.13
CA ILE A 54 2.61 8.51 1.07
C ILE A 54 2.41 9.89 0.45
N ALA A 55 1.17 10.36 0.42
CA ALA A 55 0.85 11.69 -0.08
C ALA A 55 -0.25 12.35 0.75
N ILE A 56 -0.25 13.70 0.80
CA ILE A 56 -1.33 14.50 1.39
C ILE A 56 -1.66 15.69 0.50
N GLY A 57 -2.92 16.11 0.56
CA GLY A 57 -3.40 17.24 -0.23
C GLY A 57 -4.90 17.49 -0.08
N LYS A 58 -5.45 18.25 -1.04
CA LYS A 58 -6.89 18.53 -1.13
C LYS A 58 -7.31 18.56 -2.60
N GLY A 59 -8.29 17.75 -2.97
CA GLY A 59 -8.69 17.59 -4.37
C GLY A 59 -7.52 17.14 -5.23
N MET A 60 -7.24 17.83 -6.32
CA MET A 60 -6.11 17.53 -7.20
C MET A 60 -4.79 18.21 -6.78
N ASN A 61 -4.82 19.04 -5.74
CA ASN A 61 -3.62 19.73 -5.25
C ASN A 61 -2.89 18.85 -4.22
N VAL A 62 -1.90 18.11 -4.68
CA VAL A 62 -1.01 17.29 -3.83
C VAL A 62 0.06 18.18 -3.22
N ARG A 63 0.00 18.40 -1.90
CA ARG A 63 0.92 19.25 -1.14
C ARG A 63 2.27 18.59 -0.89
N GLU A 64 2.22 17.34 -0.42
CA GLU A 64 3.40 16.53 -0.12
C GLU A 64 3.22 15.14 -0.71
N ALA A 65 4.31 14.57 -1.23
CA ALA A 65 4.37 13.20 -1.69
C ALA A 65 5.78 12.64 -1.48
N VAL A 66 5.87 11.35 -1.18
CA VAL A 66 7.13 10.62 -1.07
C VAL A 66 6.93 9.18 -1.51
N SER A 67 7.96 8.58 -2.08
CA SER A 67 8.07 7.14 -2.30
C SER A 67 9.22 6.60 -1.44
N LEU A 68 8.90 5.68 -0.54
CA LEU A 68 9.86 5.04 0.35
C LEU A 68 10.30 3.70 -0.22
N GLN A 69 11.58 3.37 -0.10
CA GLN A 69 12.12 2.06 -0.49
C GLN A 69 11.74 0.98 0.52
N LEU A 70 10.43 0.84 0.75
CA LEU A 70 9.77 -0.06 1.70
C LEU A 70 8.56 -0.68 1.02
N GLY A 71 8.60 -1.97 0.72
CA GLY A 71 7.48 -2.69 0.10
C GLY A 71 7.40 -4.11 0.63
N ALA A 72 6.24 -4.76 0.45
CA ALA A 72 5.98 -6.08 1.03
C ALA A 72 6.99 -7.15 0.57
N VAL A 73 7.34 -7.18 -0.71
CA VAL A 73 8.36 -8.10 -1.26
C VAL A 73 9.76 -7.72 -0.79
N ARG A 74 10.06 -6.42 -0.71
CA ARG A 74 11.37 -5.93 -0.23
C ARG A 74 11.59 -6.32 1.22
N LEU A 75 10.61 -6.11 2.10
CA LEU A 75 10.70 -6.49 3.51
C LEU A 75 10.77 -8.01 3.69
N PHE A 76 9.99 -8.77 2.93
CA PHE A 76 10.04 -10.24 2.90
C PHE A 76 11.44 -10.78 2.58
N ARG A 77 12.15 -10.16 1.63
CA ARG A 77 13.52 -10.56 1.27
C ARG A 77 14.56 -10.25 2.36
N CYS A 78 14.26 -9.32 3.25
CA CYS A 78 15.17 -8.89 4.32
C CYS A 78 14.92 -9.61 5.64
N LEU A 79 13.66 -9.97 5.92
CA LEU A 79 13.24 -10.52 7.21
C LEU A 79 12.22 -11.63 7.00
N THR A 80 12.33 -12.71 7.77
CA THR A 80 11.31 -13.76 7.84
C THR A 80 10.36 -13.44 8.99
N ILE A 81 9.04 -13.60 8.74
CA ILE A 81 8.01 -13.54 9.77
C ILE A 81 7.47 -14.96 9.96
N SER A 82 7.67 -15.53 11.14
CA SER A 82 7.27 -16.89 11.53
C SER A 82 6.57 -16.97 12.88
N ASP A 83 6.54 -15.86 13.63
CA ASP A 83 5.93 -15.73 14.94
C ASP A 83 5.70 -14.25 15.28
N GLU A 84 5.11 -13.97 16.44
CA GLU A 84 4.82 -12.62 16.91
C GLU A 84 6.09 -11.78 17.10
N ALA A 85 7.17 -12.37 17.60
CA ALA A 85 8.41 -11.65 17.87
C ALA A 85 9.08 -11.18 16.56
N THR A 86 9.07 -12.01 15.52
CA THR A 86 9.59 -11.68 14.19
C THR A 86 8.67 -10.70 13.45
N ALA A 87 7.35 -10.75 13.69
CA ALA A 87 6.41 -9.77 13.17
C ALA A 87 6.64 -8.38 13.79
N GLU A 88 6.85 -8.30 15.11
CA GLU A 88 7.17 -7.04 15.79
C GLU A 88 8.52 -6.48 15.32
N LYS A 89 9.51 -7.33 15.08
CA LYS A 89 10.79 -6.91 14.47
C LYS A 89 10.58 -6.30 13.08
N ALA A 90 9.75 -6.92 12.25
CA ALA A 90 9.45 -6.41 10.90
C ALA A 90 8.69 -5.07 10.98
N LEU A 91 7.76 -4.92 11.93
CA LEU A 91 7.06 -3.67 12.22
C LEU A 91 8.05 -2.56 12.59
N GLU A 92 8.98 -2.80 13.51
CA GLU A 92 9.98 -1.80 13.93
C GLU A 92 10.95 -1.44 12.80
N GLU A 93 11.36 -2.38 11.95
CA GLU A 93 12.18 -2.07 10.77
C GLU A 93 11.41 -1.17 9.77
N ALA A 94 10.12 -1.43 9.55
CA ALA A 94 9.28 -0.57 8.72
C ALA A 94 9.16 0.85 9.32
N LYS A 95 8.93 0.98 10.63
CA LYS A 95 8.87 2.28 11.33
C LYS A 95 10.16 3.08 11.19
N LYS A 96 11.32 2.45 11.25
CA LYS A 96 12.62 3.16 11.06
C LYS A 96 12.71 3.87 9.71
N ILE A 97 12.08 3.32 8.67
CA ILE A 97 12.07 3.90 7.34
C ILE A 97 11.00 5.01 7.21
N ILE A 98 9.87 4.87 7.89
CA ILE A 98 8.75 5.81 7.82
C ILE A 98 8.99 7.04 8.72
N ARG A 99 9.45 6.84 9.95
CA ARG A 99 9.63 7.90 10.97
C ARG A 99 10.36 9.15 10.51
N PRO A 100 11.45 9.08 9.72
CA PRO A 100 12.17 10.28 9.26
C PRO A 100 11.34 11.22 8.37
N VAL A 101 10.26 10.73 7.77
CA VAL A 101 9.44 11.54 6.84
C VAL A 101 8.10 11.98 7.45
N THR A 102 7.70 11.50 8.62
CA THR A 102 6.37 11.75 9.22
C THR A 102 6.07 13.24 9.41
N ALA A 103 7.08 14.05 9.77
CA ALA A 103 6.92 15.48 9.95
C ALA A 103 6.41 16.22 8.69
N ARG A 104 6.67 15.67 7.50
CA ARG A 104 6.19 16.22 6.21
C ARG A 104 4.68 16.07 6.03
N PHE A 105 4.08 15.10 6.71
CA PHE A 105 2.66 14.73 6.55
C PHE A 105 1.75 15.28 7.65
N GLN A 106 2.28 16.15 8.52
CA GLN A 106 1.46 16.87 9.48
C GLN A 106 0.55 17.88 8.77
N ALA A 107 -0.73 17.87 9.11
CA ALA A 107 -1.72 18.79 8.59
C ALA A 107 -2.42 19.53 9.72
N GLN A 108 -2.79 20.81 9.48
CA GLN A 108 -3.61 21.58 10.42
C GLN A 108 -5.07 21.09 10.44
N GLU A 109 -5.51 20.50 9.32
CA GLU A 109 -6.85 19.94 9.13
C GLU A 109 -6.83 18.43 9.33
N LYS A 110 -7.96 17.89 9.81
CA LYS A 110 -8.12 16.43 9.92
C LYS A 110 -8.17 15.79 8.54
N LEU A 111 -7.19 14.94 8.23
CA LEU A 111 -7.13 14.22 6.97
C LEU A 111 -8.05 13.00 6.97
N GLN A 112 -8.68 12.75 5.82
CA GLN A 112 -9.32 11.47 5.52
C GLN A 112 -8.27 10.56 4.87
N TRP A 113 -7.81 9.55 5.58
CA TRP A 113 -6.80 8.64 5.06
C TRP A 113 -7.40 7.56 4.18
N VAL A 114 -6.78 7.37 3.01
CA VAL A 114 -7.14 6.37 2.00
C VAL A 114 -5.96 5.45 1.76
N GLY A 115 -6.22 4.15 1.74
CA GLY A 115 -5.23 3.13 1.45
C GLY A 115 -5.50 2.43 0.13
N VAL A 116 -4.47 2.28 -0.71
CA VAL A 116 -4.56 1.61 -2.01
C VAL A 116 -3.53 0.49 -2.14
N GLY A 117 -3.71 -0.35 -3.13
CA GLY A 117 -2.83 -1.47 -3.39
C GLY A 117 -3.29 -2.76 -2.71
N GLY A 118 -2.65 -3.85 -3.11
CA GLY A 118 -3.12 -5.18 -2.72
C GLY A 118 -2.92 -5.53 -1.24
N THR A 119 -2.11 -4.80 -0.51
CA THR A 119 -2.01 -4.94 0.95
C THR A 119 -3.30 -4.48 1.63
N PHE A 120 -3.87 -3.35 1.19
CA PHE A 120 -5.10 -2.80 1.74
C PHE A 120 -6.32 -3.64 1.39
N THR A 121 -6.42 -4.08 0.12
CA THR A 121 -7.55 -4.92 -0.31
C THR A 121 -7.52 -6.28 0.38
N LEU A 122 -6.34 -6.87 0.60
CA LEU A 122 -6.17 -8.08 1.39
C LEU A 122 -6.55 -7.86 2.86
N ALA A 123 -6.10 -6.76 3.48
CA ALA A 123 -6.44 -6.44 4.86
C ALA A 123 -7.95 -6.27 5.05
N ALA A 124 -8.63 -5.61 4.11
CA ALA A 124 -10.08 -5.45 4.13
C ALA A 124 -10.84 -6.77 3.98
N ALA A 125 -10.36 -7.66 3.10
CA ALA A 125 -10.95 -9.00 2.93
C ALA A 125 -10.79 -9.85 4.20
N LEU A 126 -9.59 -9.87 4.79
CA LEU A 126 -9.31 -10.59 6.05
C LEU A 126 -10.10 -10.02 7.23
N ALA A 127 -10.18 -8.69 7.35
CA ALA A 127 -10.93 -8.03 8.43
C ALA A 127 -12.43 -8.36 8.41
N GLN A 128 -12.99 -8.55 7.22
CA GLN A 128 -14.40 -8.89 7.00
C GLN A 128 -14.64 -10.40 6.87
N GLN A 129 -13.58 -11.22 6.76
CA GLN A 129 -13.65 -12.67 6.53
C GLN A 129 -14.43 -13.03 5.24
N ILE A 130 -14.23 -12.21 4.18
CA ILE A 130 -14.88 -12.41 2.87
C ILE A 130 -13.85 -12.87 1.84
N PRO A 131 -14.28 -13.45 0.71
CA PRO A 131 -13.39 -13.74 -0.40
C PRO A 131 -12.68 -12.48 -0.91
N TRP A 132 -11.39 -12.62 -1.26
CA TRP A 132 -10.53 -11.52 -1.70
C TRP A 132 -11.01 -10.83 -2.98
N ASN A 133 -11.88 -11.44 -3.76
CA ASN A 133 -12.41 -10.93 -5.03
C ASN A 133 -13.77 -10.22 -4.90
N GLU A 134 -14.30 -10.07 -3.70
CA GLU A 134 -15.53 -9.30 -3.43
C GLU A 134 -15.26 -7.79 -3.39
N LYS A 135 -14.87 -7.22 -4.54
CA LYS A 135 -14.39 -5.84 -4.66
C LYS A 135 -15.37 -4.78 -4.14
N GLU A 136 -16.66 -4.98 -4.33
CA GLU A 136 -17.70 -4.05 -3.85
C GLU A 136 -17.75 -3.91 -2.33
N LYS A 137 -17.43 -4.98 -1.60
CA LYS A 137 -17.34 -4.97 -0.14
C LYS A 137 -15.99 -4.49 0.38
N ILE A 138 -14.94 -4.61 -0.45
CA ILE A 138 -13.59 -4.17 -0.15
C ILE A 138 -13.46 -2.65 -0.35
N HIS A 139 -13.97 -2.14 -1.47
CA HIS A 139 -13.93 -0.71 -1.77
C HIS A 139 -14.73 0.08 -0.74
N GLN A 140 -14.16 1.18 -0.24
CA GLN A 140 -14.70 2.03 0.82
C GLN A 140 -14.83 1.36 2.21
N TYR A 141 -14.26 0.16 2.40
CA TYR A 141 -14.19 -0.43 3.73
C TYR A 141 -13.33 0.43 4.67
N ARG A 142 -13.82 0.68 5.87
CA ARG A 142 -13.10 1.43 6.91
C ARG A 142 -12.34 0.47 7.80
N LEU A 143 -11.03 0.40 7.57
CA LEU A 143 -10.11 -0.50 8.24
C LEU A 143 -9.53 0.18 9.50
N ALA A 144 -9.85 -0.33 10.68
CA ALA A 144 -9.31 0.15 11.93
C ALA A 144 -7.91 -0.41 12.20
N GLN A 145 -7.06 0.38 12.86
CA GLN A 145 -5.68 0.02 13.19
C GLN A 145 -5.62 -1.27 14.04
N GLU A 146 -6.52 -1.44 15.01
CA GLU A 146 -6.58 -2.64 15.86
C GLU A 146 -6.87 -3.90 15.03
N LYS A 147 -7.65 -3.78 13.95
CA LYS A 147 -7.90 -4.89 13.03
C LYS A 147 -6.64 -5.27 12.26
N VAL A 148 -5.85 -4.29 11.82
CA VAL A 148 -4.57 -4.55 11.15
C VAL A 148 -3.60 -5.26 12.09
N ARG A 149 -3.51 -4.82 13.34
CA ARG A 149 -2.68 -5.49 14.36
C ARG A 149 -3.15 -6.94 14.58
N ALA A 150 -4.44 -7.16 14.76
CA ALA A 150 -5.00 -8.50 14.93
C ALA A 150 -4.71 -9.42 13.72
N ILE A 151 -4.80 -8.88 12.50
CA ILE A 151 -4.47 -9.63 11.28
C ILE A 151 -2.98 -9.98 11.23
N LEU A 152 -2.08 -9.05 11.59
CA LEU A 152 -0.64 -9.31 11.64
C LEU A 152 -0.33 -10.44 12.64
N THR A 153 -0.85 -10.35 13.87
CA THR A 153 -0.68 -11.39 14.91
C THR A 153 -1.24 -12.75 14.44
N PHE A 154 -2.38 -12.76 13.75
CA PHE A 154 -2.99 -13.98 13.23
C PHE A 154 -2.15 -14.62 12.11
N LEU A 155 -1.64 -13.83 11.17
CA LEU A 155 -0.86 -14.33 10.03
C LEU A 155 0.58 -14.72 10.40
N ALA A 156 1.16 -14.10 11.43
CA ALA A 156 2.58 -14.27 11.75
C ALA A 156 3.01 -15.72 11.96
N PRO A 157 2.32 -16.56 12.76
CA PRO A 157 2.72 -17.95 12.99
C PRO A 157 2.31 -18.91 11.85
N MET A 158 1.49 -18.46 10.89
CA MET A 158 0.97 -19.32 9.82
C MET A 158 2.04 -19.58 8.75
N THR A 159 2.09 -20.81 8.26
CA THR A 159 2.83 -21.15 7.04
C THR A 159 2.16 -20.55 5.80
N VAL A 160 2.86 -20.55 4.66
CA VAL A 160 2.30 -20.08 3.39
C VAL A 160 1.09 -20.93 2.98
N GLU A 161 1.16 -22.27 3.19
CA GLU A 161 0.10 -23.22 2.89
C GLU A 161 -1.16 -22.95 3.73
N GLU A 162 -1.00 -22.68 5.03
CA GLU A 162 -2.11 -22.32 5.91
C GLU A 162 -2.75 -20.99 5.51
N ARG A 163 -1.94 -20.00 5.12
CA ARG A 163 -2.45 -18.72 4.61
C ARG A 163 -3.22 -18.91 3.30
N LEU A 164 -2.73 -19.76 2.37
CA LEU A 164 -3.41 -20.08 1.12
C LEU A 164 -4.79 -20.77 1.32
N ALA A 165 -4.99 -21.45 2.45
CA ALA A 165 -6.27 -22.05 2.79
C ALA A 165 -7.34 -21.03 3.24
N LEU A 166 -6.96 -19.78 3.50
CA LEU A 166 -7.91 -18.73 3.90
C LEU A 166 -8.69 -18.24 2.67
N PRO A 167 -10.04 -18.21 2.70
CA PRO A 167 -10.84 -17.70 1.57
C PRO A 167 -10.54 -16.25 1.20
N SER A 168 -10.12 -15.47 2.18
CA SER A 168 -9.76 -14.05 2.00
C SER A 168 -8.36 -13.85 1.42
N MET A 169 -7.55 -14.92 1.32
CA MET A 169 -6.16 -14.82 0.87
C MET A 169 -6.07 -14.81 -0.64
N GLN A 170 -5.43 -13.78 -1.17
CA GLN A 170 -5.06 -13.72 -2.57
C GLN A 170 -3.84 -14.62 -2.81
N PRO A 171 -3.92 -15.64 -3.69
CA PRO A 171 -2.89 -16.69 -3.80
C PRO A 171 -1.46 -16.16 -4.02
N ASN A 172 -1.30 -15.15 -4.86
CA ASN A 172 0.00 -14.54 -5.18
C ASN A 172 0.52 -13.57 -4.10
N ARG A 173 -0.10 -13.51 -2.93
CA ARG A 173 0.28 -12.65 -1.80
C ARG A 173 0.50 -13.40 -0.49
N ALA A 174 0.24 -14.71 -0.46
CA ALA A 174 0.29 -15.49 0.78
C ALA A 174 1.66 -15.45 1.46
N ASP A 175 2.74 -15.41 0.71
CA ASP A 175 4.12 -15.33 1.18
C ASP A 175 4.45 -13.96 1.81
N ILE A 176 3.95 -12.87 1.22
CA ILE A 176 4.24 -11.49 1.63
C ILE A 176 3.15 -10.85 2.51
N ALA A 177 2.06 -11.56 2.77
CA ALA A 177 0.87 -11.01 3.46
C ALA A 177 1.22 -10.40 4.82
N ALA A 178 1.92 -11.14 5.69
CA ALA A 178 2.32 -10.64 7.01
C ALA A 178 3.25 -9.42 6.92
N HIS A 179 4.14 -9.37 5.92
CA HIS A 179 5.03 -8.23 5.69
C HIS A 179 4.26 -6.98 5.23
N GLY A 180 3.27 -7.15 4.36
CA GLY A 180 2.36 -6.08 3.99
C GLY A 180 1.60 -5.52 5.20
N MET A 181 1.09 -6.40 6.09
CA MET A 181 0.41 -5.97 7.33
C MET A 181 1.35 -5.24 8.29
N ALA A 182 2.61 -5.67 8.42
CA ALA A 182 3.60 -4.98 9.25
C ALA A 182 3.89 -3.56 8.73
N ILE A 183 4.03 -3.38 7.41
CA ILE A 183 4.21 -2.06 6.80
C ILE A 183 2.97 -1.18 7.00
N LEU A 184 1.77 -1.73 6.76
CA LEU A 184 0.52 -1.01 6.94
C LEU A 184 0.35 -0.53 8.38
N LEU A 185 0.61 -1.41 9.35
CA LEU A 185 0.53 -1.07 10.76
C LEU A 185 1.56 0.00 11.14
N ALA A 186 2.80 -0.11 10.63
CA ALA A 186 3.84 0.89 10.83
C ALA A 186 3.43 2.28 10.31
N CYS A 187 2.84 2.35 9.11
CA CYS A 187 2.32 3.60 8.56
C CYS A 187 1.22 4.19 9.45
N MET A 188 0.27 3.37 9.90
CA MET A 188 -0.84 3.83 10.73
C MET A 188 -0.35 4.34 12.09
N GLU A 189 0.63 3.68 12.72
CA GLU A 189 1.18 4.09 14.01
C GLU A 189 2.05 5.35 13.90
N GLU A 190 2.94 5.43 12.93
CA GLU A 190 3.85 6.57 12.77
C GLU A 190 3.16 7.85 12.27
N LEU A 191 2.00 7.73 11.62
CA LEU A 191 1.19 8.84 11.12
C LEU A 191 -0.06 9.13 11.97
N ASP A 192 -0.22 8.44 13.11
CA ASP A 192 -1.37 8.57 14.04
C ASP A 192 -2.73 8.35 13.34
N ILE A 193 -2.83 7.27 12.56
CA ILE A 193 -4.02 6.92 11.78
C ILE A 193 -4.80 5.82 12.49
N GLY A 194 -5.89 6.16 13.15
CA GLY A 194 -6.76 5.16 13.81
C GLY A 194 -7.61 4.36 12.82
N VAL A 195 -8.03 4.97 11.71
CA VAL A 195 -8.87 4.33 10.68
C VAL A 195 -8.45 4.81 9.30
N ILE A 196 -8.35 3.89 8.34
CA ILE A 196 -8.06 4.17 6.93
C ILE A 196 -9.15 3.59 6.04
N THR A 197 -9.56 4.33 5.00
CA THR A 197 -10.55 3.87 4.02
C THR A 197 -9.86 3.16 2.87
N VAL A 198 -10.26 1.95 2.54
CA VAL A 198 -9.66 1.16 1.46
C VAL A 198 -10.22 1.56 0.11
N SER A 199 -9.36 1.78 -0.88
CA SER A 199 -9.77 2.09 -2.26
C SER A 199 -9.22 1.05 -3.25
N GLU A 200 -10.08 0.65 -4.19
CA GLU A 200 -9.70 -0.12 -5.38
C GLU A 200 -9.14 0.78 -6.50
N TYR A 201 -9.32 2.11 -6.37
CA TYR A 201 -8.79 3.10 -7.32
C TYR A 201 -7.42 3.59 -6.86
N GLY A 202 -6.54 3.86 -7.82
CA GLY A 202 -5.16 4.26 -7.54
C GLY A 202 -4.52 5.05 -8.69
N ASN A 203 -3.26 4.75 -9.00
CA ASN A 203 -2.45 5.50 -9.96
C ASN A 203 -3.03 5.50 -11.39
N LEU A 204 -3.68 4.43 -11.82
CA LEU A 204 -4.30 4.35 -13.15
C LEU A 204 -5.44 5.39 -13.29
N GLU A 205 -6.36 5.41 -12.33
CA GLU A 205 -7.46 6.38 -12.31
C GLU A 205 -6.94 7.82 -12.18
N GLY A 206 -5.87 8.00 -11.39
CA GLY A 206 -5.20 9.29 -11.25
C GLY A 206 -4.61 9.76 -12.58
N TYR A 207 -3.92 8.89 -13.29
CA TYR A 207 -3.40 9.20 -14.62
C TYR A 207 -4.50 9.61 -15.59
N LEU A 208 -5.60 8.86 -15.63
CA LEU A 208 -6.75 9.17 -16.47
C LEU A 208 -7.39 10.52 -16.11
N LYS A 209 -7.55 10.81 -14.80
CA LYS A 209 -8.08 12.10 -14.33
C LYS A 209 -7.18 13.26 -14.79
N VAL A 210 -5.86 13.15 -14.59
CA VAL A 210 -4.91 14.21 -14.95
C VAL A 210 -4.87 14.43 -16.47
N LYS A 211 -4.96 13.36 -17.26
CA LYS A 211 -4.82 13.45 -18.72
C LYS A 211 -6.09 13.88 -19.45
N TYR A 212 -7.26 13.52 -18.95
CA TYR A 212 -8.51 13.64 -19.70
C TYR A 212 -9.63 14.42 -19.01
N LEU A 213 -9.50 14.76 -17.72
CA LEU A 213 -10.54 15.46 -16.95
C LEU A 213 -10.12 16.86 -16.48
N ASN A 214 -8.97 17.35 -16.92
CA ASN A 214 -8.50 18.73 -16.75
C ASN A 214 -8.85 19.61 -17.95
#